data_16ab92b12b9222cd4e6fc211e1319911
#
_entry.id   16ab92b12b9222cd4e6fc211e1319911
#
_cell.length_a   1.000
_cell.length_b   1.000
_cell.length_c   1.000
_cell.angle_alpha   90.00
_cell.angle_beta   90.00
_cell.angle_gamma   90.00
#
_symmetry.space_group_name_H-M   'P 1'
#
loop_
_entity.id
_entity.type
_entity.pdbx_description
1 polymer ?
#
loop_
_entity_poly.entity_id
_entity_poly.type
_entity_poly.pdbx_seq_one_letter_code
_entity_poly.pdbx_strand_id
1 'polypeptide(L)'
;MIRIIYKILTYPMQCIGFIMYFFNLNNIKTDVDKCLKNIDESVYSSIPDSWLIFLIYAEDHRFNKHYGVDFYCILRAIYHTKIKKKYQGASTIQQQYVRVITNRYEKTLWRKIREQIIAIIITNKINKENIAKTYLKIAFYGSQQLGLNSFLKKQKISIVELDDTKVIELIARLKYPEPYHHKNKVNWENKIKRRKQYILGRIEKYSLISKG
;
A
#
# COMPACT_ATOMS: atom_id res chain seq x y z
N MET A 1 -10.59 -2.94 21.80
CA MET A 1 -10.77 -1.48 22.01
C MET A 1 -10.33 -0.65 20.79
N ILE A 2 -9.09 -0.67 20.34
CA ILE A 2 -8.60 0.16 19.20
C ILE A 2 -9.41 -0.02 17.90
N ARG A 3 -9.75 -1.26 17.52
CA ARG A 3 -10.53 -1.53 16.30
C ARG A 3 -11.94 -0.91 16.33
N ILE A 4 -12.55 -0.85 17.51
CA ILE A 4 -13.88 -0.22 17.69
C ILE A 4 -13.77 1.29 17.46
N ILE A 5 -12.74 1.95 18.01
CA ILE A 5 -12.49 3.38 17.80
C ILE A 5 -12.30 3.66 16.31
N TYR A 6 -11.52 2.85 15.60
CA TYR A 6 -11.36 3.00 14.15
C TYR A 6 -12.67 2.79 13.38
N LYS A 7 -13.53 1.86 13.81
CA LYS A 7 -14.83 1.64 13.18
C LYS A 7 -15.72 2.89 13.34
N ILE A 8 -15.75 3.47 14.54
CA ILE A 8 -16.51 4.70 14.81
C ILE A 8 -15.97 5.88 13.98
N LEU A 9 -14.64 6.07 13.95
CA LEU A 9 -14.02 7.16 13.18
C LEU A 9 -14.21 7.02 11.65
N THR A 10 -14.30 5.79 11.14
CA THR A 10 -14.54 5.56 9.70
C THR A 10 -16.01 5.63 9.33
N TYR A 11 -16.93 5.52 10.30
CA TYR A 11 -18.37 5.43 10.05
C TYR A 11 -18.93 6.61 9.23
N PRO A 12 -18.62 7.89 9.53
CA PRO A 12 -19.11 9.00 8.71
C PRO A 12 -18.65 8.90 7.25
N MET A 13 -17.39 8.53 7.02
CA MET A 13 -16.87 8.33 5.66
C MET A 13 -17.51 7.11 4.97
N GLN A 14 -17.88 6.07 5.72
CA GLN A 14 -18.63 4.93 5.19
C GLN A 14 -20.02 5.36 4.72
N CYS A 15 -20.74 6.15 5.52
CA CYS A 15 -22.06 6.67 5.13
C CYS A 15 -21.99 7.53 3.86
N ILE A 16 -21.05 8.47 3.82
CA ILE A 16 -20.81 9.30 2.63
C ILE A 16 -20.43 8.41 1.43
N GLY A 17 -19.53 7.46 1.65
CA GLY A 17 -19.10 6.52 0.62
C GLY A 17 -20.22 5.64 0.10
N PHE A 18 -21.14 5.19 0.97
CA PHE A 18 -22.33 4.43 0.57
C PHE A 18 -23.26 5.26 -0.33
N ILE A 19 -23.55 6.51 0.05
CA ILE A 19 -24.36 7.42 -0.75
C ILE A 19 -23.70 7.66 -2.11
N MET A 20 -22.42 7.99 -2.13
CA MET A 20 -21.67 8.23 -3.38
C MET A 20 -21.60 6.99 -4.26
N TYR A 21 -21.47 5.81 -3.68
CA TYR A 21 -21.47 4.54 -4.40
C TYR A 21 -22.83 4.23 -4.99
N PHE A 22 -23.91 4.40 -4.20
CA PHE A 22 -25.28 4.11 -4.62
C PHE A 22 -25.71 4.97 -5.81
N PHE A 23 -25.44 6.27 -5.75
CA PHE A 23 -25.78 7.23 -6.83
C PHE A 23 -24.68 7.39 -7.88
N ASN A 24 -23.60 6.60 -7.81
CA ASN A 24 -22.41 6.72 -8.66
C ASN A 24 -21.84 8.15 -8.76
N LEU A 25 -21.92 8.92 -7.68
CA LEU A 25 -21.43 10.29 -7.66
C LEU A 25 -19.90 10.30 -7.91
N ASN A 26 -19.47 11.18 -8.82
CA ASN A 26 -18.08 11.29 -9.24
C ASN A 26 -17.44 9.95 -9.69
N ASN A 27 -18.22 9.04 -10.26
CA ASN A 27 -17.79 7.72 -10.71
C ASN A 27 -17.21 6.84 -9.58
N ILE A 28 -17.65 7.01 -8.33
CA ILE A 28 -17.17 6.21 -7.19
C ILE A 28 -17.52 4.74 -7.37
N LYS A 29 -18.77 4.43 -7.80
CA LYS A 29 -19.19 3.04 -8.06
C LYS A 29 -18.32 2.40 -9.14
N THR A 30 -18.13 3.10 -10.26
CA THR A 30 -17.31 2.63 -11.37
C THR A 30 -15.87 2.30 -10.92
N ASP A 31 -15.25 3.15 -10.11
CA ASP A 31 -13.89 2.90 -9.61
C ASP A 31 -13.85 1.78 -8.55
N VAL A 32 -14.88 1.66 -7.70
CA VAL A 32 -14.99 0.53 -6.75
C VAL A 32 -15.13 -0.78 -7.51
N ASP A 33 -16.04 -0.85 -8.50
CA ASP A 33 -16.26 -2.05 -9.30
C ASP A 33 -15.00 -2.44 -10.08
N LYS A 34 -14.26 -1.45 -10.58
CA LYS A 34 -12.94 -1.67 -11.19
C LYS A 34 -11.93 -2.24 -10.19
N CYS A 35 -11.89 -1.73 -8.96
CA CYS A 35 -11.04 -2.29 -7.91
C CYS A 35 -11.44 -3.73 -7.56
N LEU A 36 -12.73 -4.02 -7.39
CA LEU A 36 -13.21 -5.36 -7.07
C LEU A 36 -12.91 -6.37 -8.18
N LYS A 37 -13.14 -6.00 -9.43
CA LYS A 37 -12.86 -6.85 -10.61
C LYS A 37 -11.37 -7.20 -10.76
N ASN A 38 -10.47 -6.34 -10.30
CA ASN A 38 -9.03 -6.57 -10.39
C ASN A 38 -8.45 -7.35 -9.20
N ILE A 39 -9.27 -7.73 -8.21
CA ILE A 39 -8.84 -8.66 -7.17
C ILE A 39 -8.70 -10.04 -7.82
N ASP A 40 -7.53 -10.60 -7.70
CA ASP A 40 -7.19 -11.91 -8.24
C ASP A 40 -7.04 -12.91 -7.10
N GLU A 41 -8.03 -13.77 -6.94
CA GLU A 41 -8.04 -14.78 -5.89
C GLU A 41 -6.91 -15.82 -6.06
N SER A 42 -6.43 -16.04 -7.29
CA SER A 42 -5.29 -16.93 -7.55
C SER A 42 -3.98 -16.42 -6.95
N VAL A 43 -3.89 -15.12 -6.71
CA VAL A 43 -2.73 -14.47 -6.06
C VAL A 43 -2.60 -14.86 -4.59
N TYR A 44 -3.71 -15.25 -3.97
CA TYR A 44 -3.70 -15.62 -2.55
C TYR A 44 -2.77 -16.81 -2.28
N SER A 45 -2.76 -17.80 -3.14
CA SER A 45 -1.88 -18.97 -3.04
C SER A 45 -0.48 -18.75 -3.64
N SER A 46 -0.32 -17.81 -4.57
CA SER A 46 0.94 -17.60 -5.28
C SER A 46 1.92 -16.66 -4.56
N ILE A 47 1.45 -15.78 -3.69
CA ILE A 47 2.30 -14.86 -2.90
C ILE A 47 2.39 -15.35 -1.46
N PRO A 48 3.60 -15.71 -0.97
CA PRO A 48 3.79 -16.16 0.41
C PRO A 48 3.37 -15.13 1.46
N ASP A 49 2.93 -15.61 2.62
CA ASP A 49 2.52 -14.73 3.73
C ASP A 49 3.69 -13.91 4.30
N SER A 50 4.93 -14.42 4.20
CA SER A 50 6.13 -13.65 4.57
C SER A 50 6.24 -12.33 3.80
N TRP A 51 5.90 -12.30 2.52
CA TRP A 51 5.91 -11.08 1.71
C TRP A 51 4.88 -10.06 2.19
N LEU A 52 3.70 -10.57 2.61
CA LEU A 52 2.67 -9.72 3.20
C LEU A 52 3.15 -9.08 4.50
N ILE A 53 3.84 -9.84 5.35
CA ILE A 53 4.44 -9.33 6.60
C ILE A 53 5.44 -8.22 6.29
N PHE A 54 6.34 -8.42 5.33
CA PHE A 54 7.33 -7.41 4.94
C PHE A 54 6.66 -6.14 4.38
N LEU A 55 5.62 -6.30 3.55
CA LEU A 55 4.85 -5.18 3.02
C LEU A 55 4.17 -4.38 4.14
N ILE A 56 3.52 -5.07 5.09
CA ILE A 56 2.83 -4.45 6.23
C ILE A 56 3.82 -3.62 7.06
N TYR A 57 4.97 -4.17 7.41
CA TYR A 57 5.95 -3.43 8.20
C TYR A 57 6.62 -2.28 7.43
N ALA A 58 6.76 -2.42 6.12
CA ALA A 58 7.30 -1.38 5.27
C ALA A 58 6.35 -0.19 5.10
N GLU A 59 5.09 -0.45 4.80
CA GLU A 59 4.15 0.56 4.29
C GLU A 59 3.02 0.87 5.28
N ASP A 60 2.54 -0.12 6.05
CA ASP A 60 1.29 0.00 6.83
C ASP A 60 1.33 -0.83 8.11
N HIS A 61 2.24 -0.53 9.03
CA HIS A 61 2.44 -1.30 10.28
C HIS A 61 1.21 -1.36 11.20
N ARG A 62 0.18 -0.59 10.92
CA ARG A 62 -1.11 -0.60 11.64
C ARG A 62 -2.21 -1.29 10.82
N PHE A 63 -1.83 -2.02 9.77
CA PHE A 63 -2.71 -2.72 8.84
C PHE A 63 -3.91 -3.39 9.52
N ASN A 64 -3.70 -4.15 10.60
CA ASN A 64 -4.76 -4.87 11.30
C ASN A 64 -5.63 -3.98 12.21
N LYS A 65 -5.33 -2.68 12.35
CA LYS A 65 -6.03 -1.78 13.27
C LYS A 65 -7.11 -0.92 12.62
N HIS A 66 -7.02 -0.67 11.31
CA HIS A 66 -7.91 0.24 10.58
C HIS A 66 -8.76 -0.47 9.52
N TYR A 67 -9.74 0.23 8.97
CA TYR A 67 -10.66 -0.23 7.92
C TYR A 67 -10.46 0.55 6.62
N GLY A 68 -9.30 0.37 5.98
CA GLY A 68 -8.92 1.04 4.72
C GLY A 68 -8.24 2.39 4.90
N VAL A 69 -8.45 3.11 6.01
CA VAL A 69 -7.85 4.41 6.33
C VAL A 69 -7.32 4.42 7.76
N ASP A 70 -6.07 4.84 7.95
CA ASP A 70 -5.46 5.02 9.27
C ASP A 70 -5.48 6.50 9.67
N PHE A 71 -6.54 6.92 10.38
CA PHE A 71 -6.69 8.30 10.87
C PHE A 71 -5.56 8.74 11.82
N TYR A 72 -5.07 7.85 12.65
CA TYR A 72 -3.93 8.16 13.52
C TYR A 72 -2.69 8.52 12.68
N CYS A 73 -2.38 7.74 11.64
CA CYS A 73 -1.27 8.04 10.75
C CYS A 73 -1.48 9.35 9.97
N ILE A 74 -2.72 9.69 9.62
CA ILE A 74 -3.04 10.98 8.99
C ILE A 74 -2.76 12.13 9.95
N LEU A 75 -3.29 12.09 11.17
CA LEU A 75 -3.06 13.13 12.18
C LEU A 75 -1.57 13.28 12.51
N ARG A 76 -0.87 12.15 12.69
CA ARG A 76 0.57 12.13 12.89
C ARG A 76 1.33 12.77 11.72
N ALA A 77 0.95 12.45 10.48
CA ALA A 77 1.61 13.01 9.30
C ALA A 77 1.37 14.52 9.16
N ILE A 78 0.17 15.00 9.48
CA ILE A 78 -0.16 16.44 9.52
C ILE A 78 0.72 17.14 10.56
N TYR A 79 0.78 16.60 11.78
CA TYR A 79 1.62 17.13 12.86
C TYR A 79 3.09 17.21 12.45
N HIS A 80 3.67 16.11 11.96
CA HIS A 80 5.07 16.07 11.56
C HIS A 80 5.37 16.99 10.37
N THR A 81 4.46 17.08 9.40
CA THR A 81 4.67 17.93 8.21
C THR A 81 4.54 19.41 8.55
N LYS A 82 3.52 19.80 9.34
CA LYS A 82 3.28 21.20 9.66
C LYS A 82 4.21 21.74 10.77
N ILE A 83 4.42 20.96 11.83
CA ILE A 83 5.15 21.41 13.01
C ILE A 83 6.64 21.06 12.93
N LYS A 84 6.97 19.81 12.55
CA LYS A 84 8.36 19.34 12.48
C LYS A 84 9.01 19.53 11.11
N LYS A 85 8.30 20.08 10.13
CA LYS A 85 8.76 20.27 8.73
C LYS A 85 9.36 18.99 8.12
N LYS A 86 8.94 17.82 8.60
CA LYS A 86 9.35 16.50 8.10
C LYS A 86 8.15 15.81 7.46
N TYR A 87 8.20 15.63 6.13
CA TYR A 87 7.16 14.91 5.39
C TYR A 87 7.09 13.45 5.85
N GLN A 88 5.88 13.00 6.23
CA GLN A 88 5.58 11.61 6.52
C GLN A 88 4.42 11.09 5.68
N GLY A 89 4.56 9.87 5.16
CA GLY A 89 3.47 9.17 4.50
C GLY A 89 2.42 8.69 5.49
N ALA A 90 1.14 8.74 5.08
CA ALA A 90 -0.01 8.27 5.85
C ALA A 90 -0.96 7.40 5.02
N SER A 91 -0.56 7.01 3.81
CA SER A 91 -1.37 6.16 2.96
C SER A 91 -1.28 4.72 3.42
N THR A 92 -2.44 4.04 3.49
CA THR A 92 -2.53 2.60 3.74
C THR A 92 -2.25 1.82 2.45
N ILE A 93 -2.03 0.51 2.56
CA ILE A 93 -1.88 -0.39 1.41
C ILE A 93 -3.13 -0.34 0.52
N GLN A 94 -4.33 -0.31 1.11
CA GLN A 94 -5.60 -0.23 0.37
C GLN A 94 -5.68 1.05 -0.46
N GLN A 95 -5.25 2.18 0.08
CA GLN A 95 -5.20 3.45 -0.65
C GLN A 95 -4.18 3.40 -1.79
N GLN A 96 -3.04 2.75 -1.59
CA GLN A 96 -2.04 2.57 -2.65
C GLN A 96 -2.60 1.68 -3.78
N TYR A 97 -3.29 0.59 -3.43
CA TYR A 97 -3.99 -0.28 -4.38
C TYR A 97 -5.01 0.50 -5.22
N VAL A 98 -5.91 1.25 -4.57
CA VAL A 98 -6.92 2.08 -5.26
C VAL A 98 -6.26 3.04 -6.24
N ARG A 99 -5.16 3.70 -5.83
CA ARG A 99 -4.42 4.64 -6.68
C ARG A 99 -3.90 3.98 -7.95
N VAL A 100 -3.33 2.78 -7.83
CA VAL A 100 -2.80 2.04 -8.99
C VAL A 100 -3.93 1.64 -9.94
N ILE A 101 -5.02 1.06 -9.41
CA ILE A 101 -6.14 0.59 -10.25
C ILE A 101 -6.87 1.74 -10.93
N THR A 102 -7.08 2.85 -10.23
CA THR A 102 -7.80 4.01 -10.79
C THR A 102 -6.91 4.90 -11.64
N ASN A 103 -5.58 4.66 -11.62
CA ASN A 103 -4.57 5.46 -12.32
C ASN A 103 -4.66 6.96 -12.02
N ARG A 104 -4.97 7.32 -10.76
CA ARG A 104 -5.14 8.71 -10.34
C ARG A 104 -3.97 9.14 -9.46
N TYR A 105 -3.13 10.02 -10.00
CA TYR A 105 -1.90 10.49 -9.34
C TYR A 105 -1.89 12.01 -9.12
N GLU A 106 -3.00 12.71 -9.39
CA GLU A 106 -3.14 14.14 -9.22
C GLU A 106 -2.87 14.54 -7.76
N LYS A 107 -2.18 15.65 -7.55
CA LYS A 107 -1.84 16.15 -6.21
C LYS A 107 -2.97 17.05 -5.66
N THR A 108 -4.21 16.55 -5.62
CA THR A 108 -5.37 17.27 -5.11
C THR A 108 -5.92 16.67 -3.83
N LEU A 109 -6.52 17.49 -2.97
CA LEU A 109 -7.19 17.01 -1.76
C LEU A 109 -8.38 16.12 -2.11
N TRP A 110 -9.14 16.49 -3.16
CA TRP A 110 -10.29 15.71 -3.61
C TRP A 110 -9.89 14.29 -4.03
N ARG A 111 -8.84 14.15 -4.83
CA ARG A 111 -8.31 12.82 -5.18
C ARG A 111 -7.99 12.01 -3.91
N LYS A 112 -7.43 12.64 -2.89
CA LYS A 112 -7.07 11.94 -1.64
C LYS A 112 -8.29 11.49 -0.86
N ILE A 113 -9.32 12.33 -0.75
CA ILE A 113 -10.61 11.98 -0.11
C ILE A 113 -11.28 10.83 -0.87
N ARG A 114 -11.35 10.93 -2.19
CA ARG A 114 -11.89 9.88 -3.06
C ARG A 114 -11.17 8.54 -2.88
N GLU A 115 -9.83 8.54 -2.88
CA GLU A 115 -9.00 7.37 -2.63
C GLU A 115 -9.33 6.72 -1.26
N GLN A 116 -9.55 7.54 -0.23
CA GLN A 116 -9.92 7.07 1.10
C GLN A 116 -11.32 6.44 1.13
N ILE A 117 -12.30 7.08 0.50
CA ILE A 117 -13.68 6.56 0.40
C ILE A 117 -13.68 5.19 -0.28
N ILE A 118 -13.02 5.07 -1.44
CA ILE A 118 -12.94 3.80 -2.18
C ILE A 118 -12.21 2.75 -1.35
N ALA A 119 -11.10 3.10 -0.69
CA ALA A 119 -10.35 2.17 0.16
C ALA A 119 -11.20 1.64 1.32
N ILE A 120 -12.05 2.45 1.94
CA ILE A 120 -12.99 2.01 2.98
C ILE A 120 -14.02 1.04 2.38
N ILE A 121 -14.63 1.38 1.24
CA ILE A 121 -15.67 0.54 0.61
C ILE A 121 -15.12 -0.84 0.24
N ILE A 122 -13.97 -0.92 -0.43
CA ILE A 122 -13.39 -2.20 -0.84
C ILE A 122 -12.92 -3.02 0.37
N THR A 123 -12.43 -2.37 1.44
CA THR A 123 -12.01 -3.06 2.67
C THR A 123 -13.19 -3.72 3.40
N ASN A 124 -14.40 -3.19 3.26
CA ASN A 124 -15.61 -3.81 3.82
C ASN A 124 -16.13 -4.98 2.95
N LYS A 125 -15.73 -5.05 1.69
CA LYS A 125 -16.20 -6.08 0.73
C LYS A 125 -15.21 -7.23 0.55
N ILE A 126 -13.92 -6.97 0.68
CA ILE A 126 -12.83 -7.91 0.36
C ILE A 126 -11.86 -8.01 1.54
N ASN A 127 -11.31 -9.21 1.75
CA ASN A 127 -10.26 -9.43 2.73
C ASN A 127 -9.05 -8.51 2.41
N LYS A 128 -8.57 -7.82 3.43
CA LYS A 128 -7.44 -6.88 3.32
C LYS A 128 -6.16 -7.54 2.81
N GLU A 129 -5.94 -8.79 3.15
CA GLU A 129 -4.78 -9.57 2.71
C GLU A 129 -4.81 -9.80 1.20
N ASN A 130 -6.00 -10.10 0.63
CA ASN A 130 -6.17 -10.24 -0.81
C ASN A 130 -5.88 -8.93 -1.53
N ILE A 131 -6.35 -7.79 -0.98
CA ILE A 131 -6.04 -6.46 -1.52
C ILE A 131 -4.52 -6.23 -1.49
N ALA A 132 -3.85 -6.57 -0.40
CA ALA A 132 -2.41 -6.34 -0.23
C ALA A 132 -1.56 -7.23 -1.15
N LYS A 133 -1.92 -8.51 -1.29
CA LYS A 133 -1.25 -9.43 -2.22
C LYS A 133 -1.47 -9.01 -3.67
N THR A 134 -2.70 -8.62 -4.03
CA THR A 134 -3.00 -8.09 -5.37
C THR A 134 -2.21 -6.80 -5.63
N TYR A 135 -2.07 -5.92 -4.63
CA TYR A 135 -1.24 -4.72 -4.76
C TYR A 135 0.21 -5.07 -5.09
N LEU A 136 0.83 -6.06 -4.42
CA LEU A 136 2.17 -6.53 -4.78
C LEU A 136 2.25 -7.02 -6.23
N LYS A 137 1.21 -7.68 -6.73
CA LYS A 137 1.19 -8.17 -8.12
C LYS A 137 1.20 -7.05 -9.15
N ILE A 138 0.51 -5.93 -8.88
CA ILE A 138 0.26 -4.86 -9.86
C ILE A 138 1.09 -3.59 -9.67
N ALA A 139 1.80 -3.46 -8.56
CA ALA A 139 2.51 -2.24 -8.20
C ALA A 139 3.62 -1.88 -9.20
N PHE A 140 3.99 -0.59 -9.22
CA PHE A 140 5.08 -0.08 -10.04
C PHE A 140 6.41 -0.19 -9.29
N TYR A 141 7.36 -0.96 -9.82
CA TYR A 141 8.67 -1.21 -9.23
C TYR A 141 9.82 -0.44 -9.89
N GLY A 142 9.52 0.26 -10.98
CA GLY A 142 10.52 1.05 -11.71
C GLY A 142 10.28 1.05 -13.21
N SER A 143 11.16 1.66 -13.95
CA SER A 143 11.09 1.74 -15.41
C SER A 143 10.97 0.35 -16.03
N GLN A 144 9.94 0.18 -16.86
CA GLN A 144 9.60 -1.09 -17.52
C GLN A 144 9.27 -2.24 -16.53
N GLN A 145 8.91 -1.92 -15.28
CA GLN A 145 8.58 -2.89 -14.24
C GLN A 145 7.21 -2.58 -13.62
N LEU A 146 6.18 -2.51 -14.47
CA LEU A 146 4.80 -2.43 -14.02
C LEU A 146 4.30 -3.85 -13.69
N GLY A 147 4.03 -4.07 -12.41
CA GLY A 147 3.64 -5.37 -11.87
C GLY A 147 4.81 -6.32 -11.60
N LEU A 148 4.55 -7.31 -10.74
CA LEU A 148 5.51 -8.31 -10.30
C LEU A 148 6.09 -9.12 -11.48
N ASN A 149 5.26 -9.53 -12.42
CA ASN A 149 5.70 -10.32 -13.58
C ASN A 149 6.72 -9.57 -14.44
N SER A 150 6.51 -8.25 -14.66
CA SER A 150 7.46 -7.43 -15.41
C SER A 150 8.78 -7.25 -14.65
N PHE A 151 8.72 -7.16 -13.31
CA PHE A 151 9.90 -7.15 -12.47
C PHE A 151 10.68 -8.45 -12.59
N LEU A 152 10.03 -9.61 -12.40
CA LEU A 152 10.65 -10.94 -12.50
C LEU A 152 11.32 -11.15 -13.87
N LYS A 153 10.60 -10.82 -14.95
CA LYS A 153 11.12 -10.91 -16.33
C LYS A 153 12.38 -10.06 -16.52
N LYS A 154 12.39 -8.82 -16.02
CA LYS A 154 13.56 -7.93 -16.14
C LYS A 154 14.75 -8.42 -15.32
N GLN A 155 14.50 -9.01 -14.14
CA GLN A 155 15.55 -9.58 -13.30
C GLN A 155 16.00 -10.97 -13.78
N LYS A 156 15.31 -11.58 -14.76
CA LYS A 156 15.53 -12.94 -15.27
C LYS A 156 15.49 -14.00 -14.13
N ILE A 157 14.56 -13.86 -13.21
CA ILE A 157 14.36 -14.77 -12.07
C ILE A 157 12.91 -15.21 -11.99
N SER A 158 12.68 -16.38 -11.39
CA SER A 158 11.33 -16.87 -11.07
C SER A 158 10.89 -16.41 -9.68
N ILE A 159 9.59 -16.52 -9.39
CA ILE A 159 9.05 -16.15 -8.07
C ILE A 159 9.64 -17.03 -6.94
N VAL A 160 9.96 -18.29 -7.25
CA VAL A 160 10.52 -19.27 -6.30
C VAL A 160 11.97 -18.93 -5.90
N GLU A 161 12.68 -18.20 -6.78
CA GLU A 161 14.07 -17.78 -6.54
C GLU A 161 14.18 -16.48 -5.73
N LEU A 162 13.05 -15.89 -5.37
CA LEU A 162 13.03 -14.69 -4.52
C LEU A 162 13.20 -15.09 -3.04
N ASP A 163 14.42 -14.93 -2.54
CA ASP A 163 14.69 -14.96 -1.10
C ASP A 163 14.14 -13.71 -0.39
N ASP A 164 14.07 -13.74 0.92
CA ASP A 164 13.57 -12.63 1.74
C ASP A 164 14.31 -11.31 1.46
N THR A 165 15.60 -11.36 1.15
CA THR A 165 16.43 -10.18 0.86
C THR A 165 15.98 -9.50 -0.43
N LYS A 166 15.72 -10.27 -1.48
CA LYS A 166 15.20 -9.78 -2.76
C LYS A 166 13.76 -9.28 -2.64
N VAL A 167 12.94 -9.96 -1.82
CA VAL A 167 11.57 -9.52 -1.53
C VAL A 167 11.56 -8.18 -0.80
N ILE A 168 12.41 -8.00 0.21
CA ILE A 168 12.55 -6.71 0.92
C ILE A 168 13.02 -5.61 -0.04
N GLU A 169 13.90 -5.94 -1.00
CA GLU A 169 14.30 -5.00 -2.04
C GLU A 169 13.14 -4.65 -2.98
N LEU A 170 12.37 -5.64 -3.42
CA LEU A 170 11.16 -5.43 -4.21
C LEU A 170 10.20 -4.46 -3.50
N ILE A 171 9.94 -4.70 -2.21
CA ILE A 171 9.07 -3.84 -1.39
C ILE A 171 9.67 -2.44 -1.19
N ALA A 172 10.99 -2.32 -1.05
CA ALA A 172 11.65 -1.01 -0.98
C ALA A 172 11.42 -0.16 -2.23
N ARG A 173 11.29 -0.80 -3.40
CA ARG A 173 11.01 -0.14 -4.69
C ARG A 173 9.60 0.47 -4.77
N LEU A 174 8.65 0.03 -3.96
CA LEU A 174 7.33 0.68 -3.86
C LEU A 174 7.43 2.15 -3.47
N LYS A 175 8.40 2.47 -2.61
CA LYS A 175 8.68 3.86 -2.20
C LYS A 175 9.68 4.57 -3.10
N TYR A 176 10.64 3.84 -3.62
CA TYR A 176 11.71 4.36 -4.47
C TYR A 176 11.83 3.48 -5.73
N PRO A 177 10.92 3.64 -6.70
CA PRO A 177 10.97 2.87 -7.94
C PRO A 177 12.28 3.11 -8.69
N GLU A 178 12.76 2.09 -9.40
CA GLU A 178 13.99 2.18 -10.19
C GLU A 178 13.87 3.27 -11.27
N PRO A 179 14.80 4.24 -11.33
CA PRO A 179 14.73 5.31 -12.31
C PRO A 179 15.08 4.84 -13.71
N TYR A 180 14.58 5.55 -14.72
CA TYR A 180 14.90 5.28 -16.12
C TYR A 180 16.35 5.61 -16.47
N HIS A 181 16.86 6.76 -15.97
CA HIS A 181 18.19 7.25 -16.33
C HIS A 181 19.30 6.73 -15.42
N HIS A 182 20.37 6.21 -16.00
CA HIS A 182 21.55 5.69 -15.31
C HIS A 182 22.23 6.71 -14.37
N LYS A 183 22.21 8.01 -14.71
CA LYS A 183 22.75 9.08 -13.86
C LYS A 183 22.19 9.11 -12.43
N ASN A 184 20.97 8.63 -12.26
CA ASN A 184 20.29 8.60 -10.97
C ASN A 184 20.46 7.28 -10.22
N LYS A 185 21.14 6.29 -10.80
CA LYS A 185 21.18 4.91 -10.27
C LYS A 185 21.92 4.83 -8.94
N VAL A 186 23.08 5.46 -8.81
CA VAL A 186 23.87 5.45 -7.55
C VAL A 186 23.08 6.06 -6.38
N ASN A 187 22.42 7.20 -6.62
CA ASN A 187 21.58 7.82 -5.59
C ASN A 187 20.37 6.94 -5.24
N TRP A 188 19.79 6.28 -6.23
CA TRP A 188 18.70 5.34 -6.05
C TRP A 188 19.13 4.11 -5.23
N GLU A 189 20.26 3.50 -5.54
CA GLU A 189 20.83 2.36 -4.80
C GLU A 189 21.03 2.71 -3.31
N ASN A 190 21.55 3.89 -3.01
CA ASN A 190 21.68 4.36 -1.64
C ASN A 190 20.33 4.53 -0.93
N LYS A 191 19.29 5.02 -1.64
CA LYS A 191 17.92 5.11 -1.09
C LYS A 191 17.34 3.71 -0.83
N ILE A 192 17.54 2.76 -1.74
CA ILE A 192 17.10 1.36 -1.58
C ILE A 192 17.81 0.72 -0.39
N LYS A 193 19.14 0.85 -0.28
CA LYS A 193 19.92 0.32 0.85
C LYS A 193 19.37 0.82 2.20
N ARG A 194 19.17 2.13 2.34
CA ARG A 194 18.58 2.74 3.55
C ARG A 194 17.16 2.24 3.81
N ARG A 195 16.35 2.06 2.75
CA ARG A 195 14.98 1.57 2.89
C ARG A 195 14.95 0.11 3.32
N LYS A 196 15.82 -0.74 2.80
CA LYS A 196 15.99 -2.14 3.22
C LYS A 196 16.33 -2.21 4.72
N GLN A 197 17.32 -1.45 5.17
CA GLN A 197 17.69 -1.38 6.59
C GLN A 197 16.52 -0.93 7.48
N TYR A 198 15.76 0.07 7.02
CA TYR A 198 14.55 0.51 7.73
C TYR A 198 13.51 -0.61 7.86
N ILE A 199 13.27 -1.37 6.79
CA ILE A 199 12.29 -2.48 6.79
C ILE A 199 12.76 -3.57 7.75
N LEU A 200 14.02 -3.99 7.67
CA LEU A 200 14.61 -5.00 8.55
C LEU A 200 14.50 -4.61 10.03
N GLY A 201 14.92 -3.40 10.39
CA GLY A 201 14.81 -2.93 11.78
C GLY A 201 13.36 -2.83 12.28
N ARG A 202 12.38 -2.67 11.38
CA ARG A 202 10.97 -2.76 11.76
C ARG A 202 10.52 -4.20 11.98
N ILE A 203 10.94 -5.12 11.15
CA ILE A 203 10.63 -6.55 11.31
C ILE A 203 11.18 -7.05 12.64
N GLU A 204 12.45 -6.77 12.94
CA GLU A 204 13.10 -7.15 14.22
C GLU A 204 12.35 -6.59 15.42
N LYS A 205 12.04 -5.29 15.39
CA LYS A 205 11.31 -4.64 16.50
C LYS A 205 9.96 -5.31 16.78
N TYR A 206 9.22 -5.69 15.75
CA TYR A 206 7.88 -6.26 15.93
C TYR A 206 7.91 -7.76 16.18
N SER A 207 8.92 -8.49 15.70
CA SER A 207 9.12 -9.91 16.04
C SER A 207 9.46 -10.09 17.54
N LEU A 208 10.18 -9.16 18.14
CA LEU A 208 10.46 -9.15 19.58
C LEU A 208 9.20 -8.88 20.41
N ILE A 209 8.31 -7.99 19.97
CA ILE A 209 7.05 -7.66 20.67
C ILE A 209 6.03 -8.82 20.60
N SER A 210 6.08 -9.67 19.58
CA SER A 210 5.17 -10.81 19.43
C SER A 210 5.59 -12.05 20.24
N LYS A 211 6.81 -12.06 20.79
CA LYS A 211 7.38 -13.16 21.60
C LYS A 211 7.36 -12.89 23.11
N GLY A 212 7.01 -11.71 23.55
CA GLY A 212 6.80 -11.31 24.94
C GLY A 212 5.35 -10.95 25.24
#